data_d940ff2a71be38f6aa5ab1357fdfc520
#
_entry.id   d940ff2a71be38f6aa5ab1357fdfc520
#
_cell.length_a   1.000
_cell.length_b   1.000
_cell.length_c   1.000
_cell.angle_alpha   90.00
_cell.angle_beta   90.00
_cell.angle_gamma   90.00
#
_symmetry.space_group_name_H-M   'P 1'
#
loop_
_entity.id
_entity.type
_entity.pdbx_description
1 polymer ?
#
loop_
_entity_poly.entity_id
_entity_poly.type
_entity_poly.pdbx_seq_one_letter_code
_entity_poly.pdbx_strand_id
1 'polypeptide(L)'
;MRWRFSIAILFVLVAFGKLCAGPQIPKRDFKLEANSKEFWALFDRDAKLGTFATGFGFTEGPVWDPEGFVFVSDEVTNKIFRVYMDGRKEELISLGDPDGNTYDRQRRLIDCASVLRAIIRLDRQGKYEILADRFEGKRFNSPNDVVTGPDGAIYFTDPTLDLPEGQKQELPYQGVYRLDPSGKLTLLTKEMSQPNGLAFSPDGKHAYVDDSDRRNILVFDFTSGHSFANGRVFGEEPGGKGDGVPDGIKVDQAGNLYVTGPKGIWVWDLAGHHLGTIVLPEQPANLAWGDADYQTLYITATTSVYKLRTKTHGFIPYLSR
;
A
#
# COMPACT_ATOMS: atom_id res chain seq x y z
N MET A 1 33.01 67.33 16.42
CA MET A 1 32.12 66.89 15.36
C MET A 1 31.82 65.40 15.49
N ARG A 2 30.68 65.03 16.13
CA ARG A 2 30.30 63.67 16.42
C ARG A 2 29.18 63.27 15.45
N TRP A 3 29.42 62.32 14.59
CA TRP A 3 28.40 61.75 13.70
C TRP A 3 27.71 60.62 14.41
N ARG A 4 26.36 60.73 14.55
CA ARG A 4 25.49 59.64 15.01
C ARG A 4 24.97 58.88 13.79
N PHE A 5 25.29 57.61 13.69
CA PHE A 5 24.65 56.71 12.73
C PHE A 5 23.39 56.12 13.41
N SER A 6 22.22 56.48 12.88
CA SER A 6 20.96 55.81 13.23
C SER A 6 20.82 54.55 12.38
N ILE A 7 20.79 53.40 13.02
CA ILE A 7 20.47 52.11 12.36
C ILE A 7 18.95 51.99 12.34
N ALA A 8 18.35 52.06 11.17
CA ALA A 8 16.95 51.73 10.95
C ALA A 8 16.82 50.21 10.84
N ILE A 9 16.18 49.60 11.82
CA ILE A 9 15.82 48.16 11.81
C ILE A 9 14.57 48.05 10.95
N LEU A 10 14.74 47.50 9.76
CA LEU A 10 13.65 47.13 8.85
C LEU A 10 13.01 45.81 9.32
N PHE A 11 11.82 45.90 9.92
CA PHE A 11 11.00 44.72 10.19
C PHE A 11 10.46 44.19 8.86
N VAL A 12 11.01 43.08 8.38
CA VAL A 12 10.42 42.29 7.31
C VAL A 12 9.27 41.47 7.92
N LEU A 13 8.06 41.90 7.70
CA LEU A 13 6.85 41.11 7.92
C LEU A 13 6.87 39.97 6.91
N VAL A 14 7.28 38.78 7.35
CA VAL A 14 7.06 37.55 6.59
C VAL A 14 5.57 37.27 6.65
N ALA A 15 4.89 37.52 5.55
CA ALA A 15 3.51 37.10 5.36
C ALA A 15 3.49 35.55 5.37
N PHE A 16 2.92 34.99 6.41
CA PHE A 16 2.59 33.56 6.42
C PHE A 16 1.63 33.29 5.25
N GLY A 17 2.16 32.63 4.24
CA GLY A 17 1.41 32.15 3.10
C GLY A 17 0.23 31.31 3.58
N LYS A 18 -0.92 31.55 2.98
CA LYS A 18 -2.11 30.70 3.11
C LYS A 18 -1.68 29.25 2.85
N LEU A 19 -1.85 28.37 3.84
CA LEU A 19 -1.93 26.94 3.60
C LEU A 19 -3.00 26.76 2.51
N CYS A 20 -2.57 26.41 1.30
CA CYS A 20 -3.50 25.90 0.32
C CYS A 20 -4.03 24.59 0.88
N ALA A 21 -5.27 24.61 1.39
CA ALA A 21 -5.98 23.37 1.65
C ALA A 21 -6.00 22.62 0.30
N GLY A 22 -5.35 21.46 0.25
CA GLY A 22 -5.45 20.56 -0.90
C GLY A 22 -6.92 20.28 -1.23
N PRO A 23 -7.24 19.78 -2.42
CA PRO A 23 -8.60 19.50 -2.81
C PRO A 23 -9.24 18.60 -1.75
N GLN A 24 -10.27 19.12 -1.05
CA GLN A 24 -11.01 18.33 -0.07
C GLN A 24 -11.73 17.21 -0.82
N ILE A 25 -11.26 15.99 -0.62
CA ILE A 25 -11.98 14.79 -1.10
C ILE A 25 -13.30 14.77 -0.35
N PRO A 26 -14.45 14.71 -1.04
CA PRO A 26 -15.74 14.68 -0.37
C PRO A 26 -15.82 13.48 0.58
N LYS A 27 -16.10 13.70 1.87
CA LYS A 27 -16.39 12.60 2.80
C LYS A 27 -17.64 11.89 2.31
N ARG A 28 -17.53 10.56 2.19
CA ARG A 28 -18.62 9.66 1.79
C ARG A 28 -19.17 8.97 3.03
N ASP A 29 -20.40 8.53 2.98
CA ASP A 29 -20.93 7.61 4.00
C ASP A 29 -20.43 6.19 3.68
N PHE A 30 -20.11 5.44 4.72
CA PHE A 30 -19.81 4.01 4.59
C PHE A 30 -21.01 3.26 4.04
N LYS A 31 -20.78 2.45 3.03
CA LYS A 31 -21.80 1.64 2.40
C LYS A 31 -21.23 0.35 1.82
N LEU A 32 -21.96 -0.74 1.91
CA LEU A 32 -21.71 -1.98 1.17
C LEU A 32 -22.61 -2.00 -0.07
N GLU A 33 -22.02 -1.89 -1.24
CA GLU A 33 -22.73 -1.87 -2.53
C GLU A 33 -22.50 -3.21 -3.25
N ALA A 34 -23.49 -4.10 -3.18
CA ALA A 34 -23.40 -5.41 -3.79
C ALA A 34 -23.84 -5.38 -5.25
N ASN A 35 -23.03 -5.91 -6.14
CA ASN A 35 -23.36 -6.17 -7.54
C ASN A 35 -23.88 -7.59 -7.74
N SER A 36 -23.58 -8.50 -6.81
CA SER A 36 -24.02 -9.89 -6.83
C SER A 36 -24.44 -10.39 -5.44
N LYS A 37 -25.14 -11.52 -5.39
CA LYS A 37 -25.52 -12.15 -4.13
C LYS A 37 -24.32 -12.74 -3.38
N GLU A 38 -23.28 -13.12 -4.08
CA GLU A 38 -22.04 -13.70 -3.57
C GLU A 38 -21.28 -12.69 -2.67
N PHE A 39 -21.43 -11.39 -2.92
CA PHE A 39 -20.89 -10.34 -2.06
C PHE A 39 -21.37 -10.49 -0.60
N TRP A 40 -22.64 -10.89 -0.40
CA TRP A 40 -23.20 -11.08 0.94
C TRP A 40 -22.75 -12.38 1.64
N ALA A 41 -22.05 -13.25 0.94
CA ALA A 41 -21.32 -14.34 1.59
C ALA A 41 -20.05 -13.85 2.31
N LEU A 42 -19.52 -12.68 1.92
CA LEU A 42 -18.30 -12.09 2.46
C LEU A 42 -18.58 -11.11 3.61
N PHE A 43 -19.76 -10.49 3.65
CA PHE A 43 -20.12 -9.45 4.61
C PHE A 43 -21.50 -9.66 5.20
N ASP A 44 -21.68 -9.23 6.45
CA ASP A 44 -23.02 -9.04 7.00
C ASP A 44 -23.66 -7.78 6.41
N ARG A 45 -24.97 -7.82 6.16
CA ARG A 45 -25.69 -6.68 5.57
C ARG A 45 -25.74 -5.46 6.47
N ASP A 46 -25.61 -5.65 7.77
CA ASP A 46 -25.58 -4.65 8.82
C ASP A 46 -24.17 -4.40 9.39
N ALA A 47 -23.13 -4.91 8.72
CA ALA A 47 -21.74 -4.67 9.11
C ALA A 47 -21.47 -3.17 9.31
N LYS A 48 -20.68 -2.86 10.31
CA LYS A 48 -20.31 -1.48 10.67
C LYS A 48 -18.84 -1.25 10.43
N LEU A 49 -18.54 -0.12 9.81
CA LEU A 49 -17.17 0.37 9.72
C LEU A 49 -16.78 0.99 11.06
N GLY A 50 -15.71 0.50 11.65
CA GLY A 50 -15.11 1.12 12.84
C GLY A 50 -13.94 1.99 12.46
N THR A 51 -13.80 3.16 13.06
CA THR A 51 -12.55 3.93 13.00
C THR A 51 -11.57 3.31 13.97
N PHE A 52 -10.40 2.91 13.48
CA PHE A 52 -9.35 2.28 14.30
C PHE A 52 -8.36 3.32 14.82
N ALA A 53 -7.86 4.21 13.95
CA ALA A 53 -7.01 5.33 14.32
C ALA A 53 -7.17 6.49 13.32
N THR A 54 -6.81 7.70 13.73
CA THR A 54 -6.90 8.91 12.89
C THR A 54 -5.72 9.84 13.14
N GLY A 55 -5.66 10.94 12.37
CA GLY A 55 -4.65 11.98 12.57
C GLY A 55 -3.28 11.60 12.02
N PHE A 56 -3.28 10.96 10.87
CA PHE A 56 -2.12 10.75 10.02
C PHE A 56 -2.07 11.80 8.91
N GLY A 57 -0.95 11.87 8.20
CA GLY A 57 -0.81 12.67 7.00
C GLY A 57 -1.37 11.96 5.76
N PHE A 58 -0.82 10.79 5.45
CA PHE A 58 -1.34 9.84 4.46
C PHE A 58 -0.94 8.42 4.86
N THR A 59 -1.93 7.54 4.99
CA THR A 59 -1.73 6.21 5.55
C THR A 59 -1.56 5.16 4.47
N GLU A 60 -0.51 4.33 4.60
CA GLU A 60 -0.17 3.22 3.72
C GLU A 60 0.30 1.98 4.49
N GLY A 61 0.61 0.92 3.75
CA GLY A 61 1.32 -0.27 4.16
C GLY A 61 0.83 -0.96 5.44
N PRO A 62 -0.47 -1.23 5.62
CA PRO A 62 -0.93 -1.85 6.86
C PRO A 62 -0.46 -3.30 6.96
N VAL A 63 0.08 -3.69 8.13
CA VAL A 63 0.42 -5.09 8.43
C VAL A 63 0.01 -5.42 9.86
N TRP A 64 -0.83 -6.43 10.01
CA TRP A 64 -1.22 -6.94 11.32
C TRP A 64 -0.08 -7.71 11.99
N ASP A 65 0.18 -7.39 13.26
CA ASP A 65 1.06 -8.17 14.14
C ASP A 65 0.25 -8.93 15.18
N PRO A 66 0.51 -10.26 15.36
CA PRO A 66 -0.17 -11.08 16.37
C PRO A 66 0.01 -10.62 17.82
N GLU A 67 0.93 -9.70 18.10
CA GLU A 67 1.03 -9.04 19.41
C GLU A 67 -0.09 -8.01 19.65
N GLY A 68 -1.00 -7.81 18.69
CA GLY A 68 -2.20 -7.00 18.84
C GLY A 68 -2.03 -5.54 18.43
N PHE A 69 -1.33 -5.28 17.34
CA PHE A 69 -1.22 -3.96 16.72
C PHE A 69 -1.13 -4.08 15.20
N VAL A 70 -1.29 -2.95 14.52
CA VAL A 70 -1.08 -2.82 13.07
C VAL A 70 0.10 -1.90 12.83
N PHE A 71 1.06 -2.30 11.99
CA PHE A 71 1.98 -1.34 11.40
C PHE A 71 1.24 -0.50 10.38
N VAL A 72 1.59 0.78 10.33
CA VAL A 72 1.02 1.75 9.39
C VAL A 72 2.13 2.70 8.98
N SER A 73 2.36 2.85 7.71
CA SER A 73 3.18 3.91 7.14
C SER A 73 2.40 5.21 7.11
N ASP A 74 3.04 6.31 7.42
CA ASP A 74 2.54 7.68 7.23
C ASP A 74 3.54 8.42 6.34
N GLU A 75 3.27 8.44 5.07
CA GLU A 75 4.14 8.98 4.04
C GLU A 75 4.43 10.47 4.27
N VAL A 76 3.39 11.26 4.57
CA VAL A 76 3.52 12.71 4.76
C VAL A 76 4.37 13.05 5.97
N THR A 77 4.29 12.26 7.04
CA THR A 77 5.11 12.49 8.25
C THR A 77 6.40 11.69 8.25
N ASN A 78 6.64 10.87 7.22
CA ASN A 78 7.84 10.03 7.06
C ASN A 78 8.04 9.08 8.22
N LYS A 79 6.99 8.33 8.63
CA LYS A 79 7.03 7.48 9.81
C LYS A 79 6.33 6.16 9.61
N ILE A 80 6.86 5.11 10.24
CA ILE A 80 6.12 3.87 10.47
C ILE A 80 5.66 3.86 11.92
N PHE A 81 4.38 3.60 12.13
CA PHE A 81 3.76 3.49 13.45
C PHE A 81 3.34 2.05 13.76
N ARG A 82 3.39 1.69 15.06
CA ARG A 82 2.56 0.64 15.65
C ARG A 82 1.28 1.28 16.13
N VAL A 83 0.16 0.82 15.63
CA VAL A 83 -1.17 1.27 16.06
C VAL A 83 -1.82 0.15 16.85
N TYR A 84 -1.96 0.36 18.15
CA TYR A 84 -2.49 -0.64 19.09
C TYR A 84 -4.02 -0.68 19.08
N MET A 85 -4.60 -1.74 19.67
CA MET A 85 -6.05 -1.97 19.67
C MET A 85 -6.86 -0.88 20.38
N ASP A 86 -6.23 -0.10 21.24
CA ASP A 86 -6.81 1.07 21.92
C ASP A 86 -6.70 2.37 21.10
N GLY A 87 -6.15 2.29 19.89
CA GLY A 87 -5.91 3.43 18.99
C GLY A 87 -4.64 4.24 19.29
N ARG A 88 -3.87 3.86 20.30
CA ARG A 88 -2.59 4.50 20.61
C ARG A 88 -1.59 4.24 19.47
N LYS A 89 -0.89 5.30 19.07
CA LYS A 89 0.16 5.26 18.06
C LYS A 89 1.53 5.34 18.72
N GLU A 90 2.44 4.47 18.35
CA GLU A 90 3.84 4.45 18.77
C GLU A 90 4.73 4.48 17.52
N GLU A 91 5.57 5.49 17.41
CA GLU A 91 6.53 5.59 16.32
C GLU A 91 7.56 4.46 16.42
N LEU A 92 7.68 3.65 15.36
CA LEU A 92 8.74 2.67 15.22
C LEU A 92 10.02 3.32 14.70
N ILE A 93 9.89 4.11 13.64
CA ILE A 93 11.00 4.76 12.95
C ILE A 93 10.50 5.99 12.18
N SER A 94 11.40 6.96 11.98
CA SER A 94 11.25 8.01 10.97
C SER A 94 12.27 7.77 9.86
N LEU A 95 11.78 7.59 8.63
CA LEU A 95 12.59 7.43 7.42
C LEU A 95 11.86 8.07 6.24
N GLY A 96 12.59 8.33 5.16
CA GLY A 96 12.01 9.03 4.01
C GLY A 96 10.96 8.19 3.29
N ASP A 97 9.70 8.57 3.43
CA ASP A 97 8.55 8.08 2.70
C ASP A 97 8.40 6.55 2.76
N PRO A 98 8.05 5.98 3.93
CA PRO A 98 7.71 4.58 4.03
C PRO A 98 6.36 4.34 3.37
N ASP A 99 6.23 3.25 2.63
CA ASP A 99 5.05 2.98 1.81
C ASP A 99 4.49 1.58 2.13
N GLY A 100 4.42 0.68 1.17
CA GLY A 100 3.93 -0.68 1.36
C GLY A 100 4.78 -1.50 2.31
N ASN A 101 4.13 -2.26 3.17
CA ASN A 101 4.78 -3.15 4.14
C ASN A 101 4.32 -4.59 4.00
N THR A 102 5.20 -5.52 4.35
CA THR A 102 4.87 -6.93 4.58
C THR A 102 5.77 -7.54 5.65
N TYR A 103 5.45 -8.74 6.10
CA TYR A 103 6.41 -9.57 6.83
C TYR A 103 7.09 -10.56 5.90
N ASP A 104 8.37 -10.82 6.14
CA ASP A 104 9.01 -12.03 5.62
C ASP A 104 8.59 -13.28 6.43
N ARG A 105 9.00 -14.46 5.97
CA ARG A 105 8.68 -15.73 6.68
C ARG A 105 9.25 -15.84 8.09
N GLN A 106 10.23 -15.00 8.45
CA GLN A 106 10.79 -14.89 9.80
C GLN A 106 10.11 -13.79 10.64
N ARG A 107 9.03 -13.19 10.12
CA ARG A 107 8.30 -12.07 10.73
C ARG A 107 9.18 -10.86 11.00
N ARG A 108 10.08 -10.53 10.09
CA ARG A 108 10.78 -9.26 10.05
C ARG A 108 10.02 -8.34 9.11
N LEU A 109 9.83 -7.10 9.50
CA LEU A 109 9.10 -6.13 8.68
C LEU A 109 9.95 -5.76 7.46
N ILE A 110 9.33 -5.83 6.30
CA ILE A 110 9.87 -5.37 5.03
C ILE A 110 9.08 -4.14 4.63
N ASP A 111 9.74 -3.10 4.18
CA ASP A 111 9.14 -1.84 3.77
C ASP A 111 9.70 -1.39 2.41
N CYS A 112 8.83 -0.79 1.62
CA CYS A 112 9.19 0.00 0.44
C CYS A 112 9.49 1.43 0.89
N ALA A 113 10.76 1.78 1.01
CA ALA A 113 11.17 3.14 1.36
C ALA A 113 11.32 3.98 0.09
N SER A 114 10.24 4.61 -0.36
CA SER A 114 10.13 5.25 -1.68
C SER A 114 11.17 6.35 -1.91
N VAL A 115 11.36 7.27 -0.97
CA VAL A 115 12.37 8.34 -1.07
C VAL A 115 13.81 7.80 -0.95
N LEU A 116 14.03 6.74 -0.17
CA LEU A 116 15.31 6.03 -0.15
C LEU A 116 15.54 5.25 -1.45
N ARG A 117 14.47 4.98 -2.21
CA ARG A 117 14.48 4.19 -3.44
C ARG A 117 15.02 2.79 -3.18
N ALA A 118 14.52 2.15 -2.11
CA ALA A 118 15.07 0.91 -1.60
C ALA A 118 13.98 0.01 -0.98
N ILE A 119 14.23 -1.29 -1.03
CA ILE A 119 13.57 -2.27 -0.18
C ILE A 119 14.40 -2.43 1.06
N ILE A 120 13.79 -2.24 2.21
CA ILE A 120 14.47 -2.36 3.51
C ILE A 120 13.84 -3.44 4.39
N ARG A 121 14.60 -3.88 5.37
CA ARG A 121 14.14 -4.81 6.39
C ARG A 121 14.40 -4.22 7.76
N LEU A 122 13.38 -4.21 8.61
CA LEU A 122 13.45 -3.63 9.94
C LEU A 122 13.41 -4.72 11.01
N ASP A 123 14.17 -4.51 12.09
CA ASP A 123 13.99 -5.24 13.32
C ASP A 123 12.87 -4.61 14.19
N ARG A 124 12.58 -5.26 15.33
CA ARG A 124 11.52 -4.78 16.24
C ARG A 124 11.81 -3.43 16.90
N GLN A 125 13.04 -2.96 16.88
CA GLN A 125 13.50 -1.68 17.42
C GLN A 125 13.54 -0.58 16.36
N GLY A 126 13.20 -0.90 15.11
CA GLY A 126 13.21 0.05 13.99
C GLY A 126 14.60 0.22 13.36
N LYS A 127 15.60 -0.57 13.74
CA LYS A 127 16.87 -0.58 13.00
C LYS A 127 16.66 -1.30 11.68
N TYR A 128 17.07 -0.67 10.58
CA TYR A 128 16.90 -1.26 9.24
C TYR A 128 18.22 -1.58 8.55
N GLU A 129 18.12 -2.45 7.58
CA GLU A 129 19.15 -2.75 6.57
C GLU A 129 18.52 -2.65 5.17
N ILE A 130 19.31 -2.21 4.20
CA ILE A 130 18.88 -2.17 2.80
C ILE A 130 19.06 -3.56 2.20
N LEU A 131 17.98 -4.13 1.67
CA LEU A 131 18.00 -5.41 0.95
C LEU A 131 18.30 -5.23 -0.52
N ALA A 132 17.76 -4.18 -1.14
CA ALA A 132 17.99 -3.81 -2.53
C ALA A 132 17.71 -2.33 -2.75
N ASP A 133 18.53 -1.64 -3.54
CA ASP A 133 18.34 -0.23 -3.96
C ASP A 133 18.62 -0.02 -5.45
N ARG A 134 19.06 -1.07 -6.15
CA ARG A 134 19.48 -1.00 -7.56
C ARG A 134 19.13 -2.27 -8.32
N PHE A 135 18.84 -2.10 -9.59
CA PHE A 135 18.78 -3.17 -10.57
C PHE A 135 19.73 -2.87 -11.74
N GLU A 136 20.63 -3.82 -12.08
CA GLU A 136 21.66 -3.65 -13.13
C GLU A 136 22.47 -2.35 -12.98
N GLY A 137 22.80 -1.98 -11.75
CA GLY A 137 23.59 -0.79 -11.41
C GLY A 137 22.83 0.53 -11.37
N LYS A 138 21.56 0.57 -11.78
CA LYS A 138 20.66 1.73 -11.75
C LYS A 138 19.78 1.71 -10.52
N ARG A 139 19.53 2.88 -9.92
CA ARG A 139 18.62 2.99 -8.78
C ARG A 139 17.18 2.67 -9.20
N PHE A 140 16.42 2.10 -8.27
CA PHE A 140 14.97 1.98 -8.42
C PHE A 140 14.33 3.34 -8.63
N ASN A 141 13.08 3.36 -9.09
CA ASN A 141 12.30 4.59 -9.23
C ASN A 141 11.81 5.05 -7.86
N SER A 142 10.70 4.53 -7.39
CA SER A 142 10.15 4.72 -6.04
C SER A 142 9.40 3.43 -5.66
N PRO A 143 10.09 2.42 -5.07
CA PRO A 143 9.41 1.19 -4.65
C PRO A 143 8.18 1.50 -3.81
N ASN A 144 7.03 0.86 -4.15
CA ASN A 144 5.74 1.26 -3.62
C ASN A 144 5.07 0.15 -2.80
N ASP A 145 4.62 -0.97 -3.37
CA ASP A 145 4.02 -2.05 -2.58
C ASP A 145 4.85 -3.33 -2.60
N VAL A 146 4.69 -4.16 -1.56
CA VAL A 146 5.52 -5.34 -1.31
C VAL A 146 4.73 -6.49 -0.72
N VAL A 147 5.03 -7.71 -1.18
CA VAL A 147 4.45 -8.94 -0.62
C VAL A 147 5.48 -10.06 -0.56
N THR A 148 5.37 -10.93 0.42
CA THR A 148 6.09 -12.21 0.44
C THR A 148 5.36 -13.22 -0.45
N GLY A 149 6.06 -13.77 -1.43
CA GLY A 149 5.49 -14.74 -2.35
C GLY A 149 5.42 -16.17 -1.81
N PRO A 150 4.78 -17.08 -2.57
CA PRO A 150 4.61 -18.49 -2.17
C PRO A 150 5.94 -19.24 -2.05
N ASP A 151 7.01 -18.76 -2.67
CA ASP A 151 8.37 -19.29 -2.58
C ASP A 151 9.20 -18.67 -1.43
N GLY A 152 8.63 -17.71 -0.69
CA GLY A 152 9.29 -17.00 0.41
C GLY A 152 10.21 -15.86 -0.04
N ALA A 153 10.27 -15.57 -1.34
CA ALA A 153 10.93 -14.37 -1.85
C ALA A 153 10.07 -13.13 -1.64
N ILE A 154 10.69 -11.97 -1.70
CA ILE A 154 10.04 -10.67 -1.62
C ILE A 154 9.72 -10.20 -3.04
N TYR A 155 8.49 -9.79 -3.28
CA TYR A 155 8.01 -9.24 -4.55
C TYR A 155 7.58 -7.80 -4.32
N PHE A 156 7.98 -6.89 -5.19
CA PHE A 156 7.65 -5.47 -5.04
C PHE A 156 7.48 -4.78 -6.38
N THR A 157 6.77 -3.68 -6.35
CA THR A 157 6.52 -2.78 -7.47
C THR A 157 7.43 -1.56 -7.38
N ASP A 158 7.81 -1.00 -8.54
CA ASP A 158 8.71 0.14 -8.65
C ASP A 158 8.17 1.16 -9.66
N PRO A 159 7.03 1.82 -9.35
CA PRO A 159 6.50 2.91 -10.16
C PRO A 159 7.34 4.19 -10.00
N THR A 160 6.88 5.28 -10.60
CA THR A 160 7.45 6.62 -10.42
C THR A 160 6.52 7.56 -9.64
N LEU A 161 5.54 6.99 -8.91
CA LEU A 161 4.51 7.76 -8.20
C LEU A 161 5.14 8.72 -7.19
N ASP A 162 6.09 8.23 -6.39
CA ASP A 162 6.72 8.94 -5.28
C ASP A 162 8.19 9.25 -5.56
N LEU A 163 8.56 9.28 -6.84
CA LEU A 163 9.93 9.66 -7.22
C LEU A 163 10.20 11.11 -6.77
N PRO A 164 11.18 11.34 -5.87
CA PRO A 164 11.37 12.65 -5.28
C PRO A 164 11.59 13.75 -6.31
N GLU A 165 11.02 14.94 -6.06
CA GLU A 165 11.15 16.07 -6.94
C GLU A 165 12.63 16.39 -7.23
N GLY A 166 12.96 16.61 -8.50
CA GLY A 166 14.32 16.88 -8.97
C GLY A 166 15.20 15.63 -9.12
N GLN A 167 14.75 14.44 -8.69
CA GLN A 167 15.45 13.20 -8.98
C GLN A 167 15.06 12.66 -10.37
N LYS A 168 16.04 12.07 -11.05
CA LYS A 168 15.81 11.47 -12.38
C LYS A 168 15.51 10.00 -12.25
N GLN A 169 14.56 9.52 -13.02
CA GLN A 169 14.37 8.11 -13.31
C GLN A 169 15.63 7.56 -14.00
N GLU A 170 16.25 6.54 -13.41
CA GLU A 170 17.44 5.89 -13.97
C GLU A 170 17.06 4.64 -14.80
N LEU A 171 16.07 3.88 -14.35
CA LEU A 171 15.49 2.77 -15.09
C LEU A 171 14.50 3.31 -16.13
N PRO A 172 14.57 2.91 -17.41
CA PRO A 172 13.71 3.47 -18.48
C PRO A 172 12.28 2.90 -18.48
N TYR A 173 11.85 2.29 -17.39
CA TYR A 173 10.56 1.63 -17.21
C TYR A 173 10.20 1.57 -15.72
N GLN A 174 8.94 1.25 -15.45
CA GLN A 174 8.44 0.87 -14.16
C GLN A 174 8.40 -0.67 -14.09
N GLY A 175 8.93 -1.23 -13.01
CA GLY A 175 9.13 -2.68 -12.93
C GLY A 175 8.36 -3.34 -11.80
N VAL A 176 8.13 -4.65 -11.96
CA VAL A 176 7.79 -5.54 -10.85
C VAL A 176 8.95 -6.51 -10.68
N TYR A 177 9.41 -6.67 -9.46
CA TYR A 177 10.63 -7.40 -9.15
C TYR A 177 10.41 -8.51 -8.14
N ARG A 178 11.31 -9.49 -8.18
CA ARG A 178 11.47 -10.55 -7.19
C ARG A 178 12.87 -10.48 -6.60
N LEU A 179 12.95 -10.36 -5.29
CA LEU A 179 14.19 -10.46 -4.51
C LEU A 179 14.17 -11.78 -3.74
N ASP A 180 15.02 -12.70 -4.11
CA ASP A 180 15.09 -14.00 -3.46
C ASP A 180 15.88 -13.94 -2.12
N PRO A 181 15.77 -14.98 -1.27
CA PRO A 181 16.48 -14.99 0.01
C PRO A 181 18.01 -14.93 -0.10
N SER A 182 18.59 -15.22 -1.26
CA SER A 182 20.05 -15.10 -1.49
C SER A 182 20.47 -13.67 -1.86
N GLY A 183 19.51 -12.75 -2.04
CA GLY A 183 19.75 -11.39 -2.50
C GLY A 183 19.75 -11.23 -4.02
N LYS A 184 19.43 -12.29 -4.78
CA LYS A 184 19.30 -12.19 -6.23
C LYS A 184 18.02 -11.47 -6.61
N LEU A 185 18.16 -10.39 -7.37
CA LEU A 185 17.06 -9.59 -7.90
C LEU A 185 16.74 -10.01 -9.34
N THR A 186 15.47 -10.15 -9.66
CA THR A 186 14.96 -10.53 -10.98
C THR A 186 13.81 -9.58 -11.37
N LEU A 187 13.87 -9.02 -12.56
CA LEU A 187 12.76 -8.27 -13.17
C LEU A 187 11.71 -9.27 -13.70
N LEU A 188 10.48 -9.14 -13.28
CA LEU A 188 9.37 -10.02 -13.66
C LEU A 188 8.57 -9.47 -14.84
N THR A 189 8.27 -8.17 -14.81
CA THR A 189 7.61 -7.44 -15.90
C THR A 189 7.99 -5.96 -15.87
N LYS A 190 7.88 -5.30 -17.03
CA LYS A 190 8.07 -3.86 -17.23
C LYS A 190 7.03 -3.29 -18.18
N GLU A 191 5.93 -4.01 -18.38
CA GLU A 191 4.90 -3.68 -19.37
C GLU A 191 3.78 -2.81 -18.77
N MET A 192 3.88 -2.47 -17.48
CA MET A 192 2.92 -1.66 -16.76
C MET A 192 3.31 -0.17 -16.78
N SER A 193 2.31 0.71 -16.64
CA SER A 193 2.52 2.16 -16.61
C SER A 193 2.93 2.62 -15.21
N GLN A 194 2.10 2.30 -14.20
CA GLN A 194 2.34 2.59 -12.78
C GLN A 194 1.91 1.37 -11.97
N PRO A 195 2.76 0.29 -11.91
CA PRO A 195 2.46 -0.87 -11.09
C PRO A 195 2.45 -0.46 -9.61
N ASN A 196 1.41 -0.84 -8.87
CA ASN A 196 1.21 -0.47 -7.49
C ASN A 196 0.95 -1.73 -6.64
N GLY A 197 -0.26 -1.99 -6.16
CA GLY A 197 -0.56 -3.12 -5.33
C GLY A 197 -0.27 -4.47 -6.00
N LEU A 198 0.20 -5.44 -5.20
CA LEU A 198 0.43 -6.79 -5.70
C LEU A 198 0.04 -7.86 -4.67
N ALA A 199 -0.45 -9.00 -5.17
CA ALA A 199 -0.84 -10.13 -4.35
C ALA A 199 -0.69 -11.46 -5.10
N PHE A 200 -0.66 -12.58 -4.36
CA PHE A 200 -0.69 -13.92 -4.91
C PHE A 200 -2.00 -14.63 -4.57
N SER A 201 -2.45 -15.50 -5.47
CA SER A 201 -3.55 -16.42 -5.19
C SER A 201 -3.17 -17.41 -4.08
N PRO A 202 -4.14 -17.92 -3.29
CA PRO A 202 -3.87 -18.86 -2.22
C PRO A 202 -3.24 -20.17 -2.69
N ASP A 203 -3.51 -20.59 -3.91
CA ASP A 203 -2.91 -21.79 -4.52
C ASP A 203 -1.51 -21.55 -5.11
N GLY A 204 -1.02 -20.30 -5.05
CA GLY A 204 0.29 -19.89 -5.53
C GLY A 204 0.48 -19.95 -7.04
N LYS A 205 -0.60 -20.04 -7.83
CA LYS A 205 -0.52 -20.16 -9.29
C LYS A 205 -0.67 -18.84 -10.04
N HIS A 206 -1.21 -17.83 -9.39
CA HIS A 206 -1.43 -16.52 -9.98
C HIS A 206 -0.82 -15.41 -9.14
N ALA A 207 -0.33 -14.38 -9.83
CA ALA A 207 0.04 -13.11 -9.26
C ALA A 207 -0.85 -12.01 -9.86
N TYR A 208 -1.32 -11.12 -9.02
CA TYR A 208 -2.13 -9.96 -9.40
C TYR A 208 -1.33 -8.70 -9.14
N VAL A 209 -1.34 -7.77 -10.09
CA VAL A 209 -0.72 -6.45 -9.94
C VAL A 209 -1.67 -5.43 -10.55
N ASP A 210 -1.98 -4.38 -9.82
CA ASP A 210 -2.74 -3.29 -10.40
C ASP A 210 -1.84 -2.23 -11.06
N ASP A 211 -2.44 -1.44 -11.93
CA ASP A 211 -1.83 -0.32 -12.63
C ASP A 211 -2.66 0.92 -12.35
N SER A 212 -2.16 1.78 -11.47
CA SER A 212 -2.85 2.99 -11.03
C SER A 212 -3.17 3.95 -12.19
N ASP A 213 -2.29 4.03 -13.20
CA ASP A 213 -2.47 4.91 -14.35
C ASP A 213 -3.49 4.34 -15.35
N ARG A 214 -3.38 3.04 -15.66
CA ARG A 214 -4.29 2.34 -16.57
C ARG A 214 -5.62 1.97 -15.93
N ARG A 215 -5.74 2.06 -14.60
CA ARG A 215 -6.94 1.75 -13.82
C ARG A 215 -7.44 0.33 -14.05
N ASN A 216 -6.53 -0.61 -14.06
CA ASN A 216 -6.84 -2.02 -14.22
C ASN A 216 -5.97 -2.90 -13.32
N ILE A 217 -6.38 -4.15 -13.21
CA ILE A 217 -5.66 -5.20 -12.52
C ILE A 217 -5.20 -6.19 -13.58
N LEU A 218 -3.93 -6.53 -13.56
CA LEU A 218 -3.40 -7.62 -14.39
C LEU A 218 -3.26 -8.89 -13.55
N VAL A 219 -3.53 -10.02 -14.17
CA VAL A 219 -3.21 -11.34 -13.61
C VAL A 219 -2.15 -12.00 -14.47
N PHE A 220 -1.17 -12.59 -13.82
CA PHE A 220 -0.09 -13.37 -14.42
C PHE A 220 -0.15 -14.80 -13.93
N ASP A 221 0.16 -15.76 -14.79
CA ASP A 221 0.43 -17.11 -14.36
C ASP A 221 1.80 -17.12 -13.67
N PHE A 222 1.83 -17.58 -12.40
CA PHE A 222 3.06 -17.72 -11.64
C PHE A 222 3.65 -19.09 -11.88
N THR A 223 4.81 -19.14 -12.51
CA THR A 223 5.43 -20.39 -12.99
C THR A 223 6.30 -21.04 -11.92
N SER A 224 6.59 -22.31 -12.08
CA SER A 224 7.55 -23.04 -11.22
C SER A 224 8.99 -22.48 -11.31
N GLY A 225 9.28 -21.67 -12.33
CA GLY A 225 10.53 -20.92 -12.45
C GLY A 225 10.51 -19.58 -11.71
N HIS A 226 9.47 -19.32 -10.91
CA HIS A 226 9.25 -18.07 -10.17
C HIS A 226 9.23 -16.83 -11.07
N SER A 227 8.58 -16.94 -12.23
CA SER A 227 8.40 -15.86 -13.20
C SER A 227 6.92 -15.62 -13.51
N PHE A 228 6.63 -14.43 -14.01
CA PHE A 228 5.32 -14.05 -14.50
C PHE A 228 5.19 -14.41 -15.98
N ALA A 229 4.10 -15.07 -16.35
CA ALA A 229 3.77 -15.43 -17.71
C ALA A 229 2.32 -15.11 -18.03
N ASN A 230 1.98 -15.05 -19.33
CA ASN A 230 0.59 -14.89 -19.80
C ASN A 230 -0.18 -13.74 -19.15
N GLY A 231 0.47 -12.57 -19.01
CA GLY A 231 -0.15 -11.38 -18.42
C GLY A 231 -1.41 -10.98 -19.20
N ARG A 232 -2.52 -10.75 -18.49
CA ARG A 232 -3.81 -10.36 -19.06
C ARG A 232 -4.58 -9.48 -18.09
N VAL A 233 -5.47 -8.63 -18.61
CA VAL A 233 -6.37 -7.84 -17.77
C VAL A 233 -7.31 -8.79 -17.02
N PHE A 234 -7.35 -8.64 -15.70
CA PHE A 234 -8.25 -9.36 -14.80
C PHE A 234 -9.52 -8.55 -14.54
N GLY A 235 -9.40 -7.25 -14.30
CA GLY A 235 -10.51 -6.34 -14.06
C GLY A 235 -10.12 -4.90 -14.34
N GLU A 236 -11.13 -4.06 -14.52
CA GLU A 236 -10.98 -2.61 -14.72
C GLU A 236 -11.73 -1.85 -13.62
N GLU A 237 -11.13 -0.80 -13.08
CA GLU A 237 -11.71 0.05 -12.05
C GLU A 237 -11.91 1.48 -12.57
N PRO A 238 -12.90 1.71 -13.43
CA PRO A 238 -13.15 3.02 -13.98
C PRO A 238 -13.57 4.02 -12.90
N GLY A 239 -13.04 5.23 -12.97
CA GLY A 239 -13.35 6.31 -12.03
C GLY A 239 -13.08 7.68 -12.61
N GLY A 240 -13.70 8.69 -12.00
CA GLY A 240 -13.50 10.09 -12.34
C GLY A 240 -12.26 10.69 -11.67
N LYS A 241 -11.97 11.93 -12.03
CA LYS A 241 -10.91 12.70 -11.35
C LYS A 241 -11.25 12.89 -9.86
N GLY A 242 -10.35 12.46 -8.97
CA GLY A 242 -10.53 12.55 -7.52
C GLY A 242 -11.33 11.40 -6.91
N ASP A 243 -11.72 10.39 -7.68
CA ASP A 243 -12.36 9.18 -7.13
C ASP A 243 -11.37 8.17 -6.55
N GLY A 244 -10.07 8.35 -6.79
CA GLY A 244 -9.00 7.40 -6.49
C GLY A 244 -8.62 6.56 -7.71
N VAL A 245 -7.64 5.71 -7.52
CA VAL A 245 -7.09 4.78 -8.52
C VAL A 245 -6.89 3.41 -7.85
N PRO A 246 -6.69 2.31 -8.61
CA PRO A 246 -6.21 1.05 -8.06
C PRO A 246 -4.90 1.28 -7.31
N ASP A 247 -4.76 0.69 -6.12
CA ASP A 247 -3.65 0.95 -5.20
C ASP A 247 -3.25 -0.35 -4.46
N GLY A 248 -3.72 -0.61 -3.26
CA GLY A 248 -3.36 -1.83 -2.54
C GLY A 248 -4.26 -3.03 -2.86
N ILE A 249 -3.67 -4.23 -2.94
CA ILE A 249 -4.39 -5.50 -3.19
C ILE A 249 -4.18 -6.50 -2.05
N LYS A 250 -5.25 -7.15 -1.61
CA LYS A 250 -5.17 -8.34 -0.75
C LYS A 250 -6.16 -9.40 -1.24
N VAL A 251 -5.92 -10.65 -0.83
CA VAL A 251 -6.72 -11.81 -1.26
C VAL A 251 -7.26 -12.52 -0.02
N ASP A 252 -8.47 -13.10 -0.09
CA ASP A 252 -8.98 -13.99 0.95
C ASP A 252 -8.64 -15.45 0.66
N GLN A 253 -8.91 -16.35 1.61
CA GLN A 253 -8.63 -17.79 1.46
C GLN A 253 -9.44 -18.47 0.34
N ALA A 254 -10.57 -17.88 -0.05
CA ALA A 254 -11.36 -18.37 -1.19
C ALA A 254 -10.84 -17.85 -2.54
N GLY A 255 -9.87 -16.92 -2.50
CA GLY A 255 -9.24 -16.32 -3.68
C GLY A 255 -9.94 -15.07 -4.21
N ASN A 256 -10.92 -14.52 -3.48
CA ASN A 256 -11.49 -13.24 -3.86
C ASN A 256 -10.45 -12.13 -3.66
N LEU A 257 -10.37 -11.21 -4.62
CA LEU A 257 -9.49 -10.03 -4.54
C LEU A 257 -10.23 -8.86 -3.92
N TYR A 258 -9.52 -8.13 -3.10
CA TYR A 258 -9.90 -6.87 -2.49
C TYR A 258 -8.89 -5.83 -2.94
N VAL A 259 -9.33 -4.92 -3.81
CA VAL A 259 -8.47 -3.90 -4.42
C VAL A 259 -8.98 -2.54 -4.03
N THR A 260 -8.13 -1.72 -3.43
CA THR A 260 -8.49 -0.31 -3.20
C THR A 260 -8.52 0.42 -4.53
N GLY A 261 -9.50 1.28 -4.70
CA GLY A 261 -9.73 1.92 -5.97
C GLY A 261 -10.75 3.06 -5.88
N PRO A 262 -11.37 3.43 -6.99
CA PRO A 262 -12.32 4.53 -7.02
C PRO A 262 -13.43 4.40 -5.98
N LYS A 263 -13.51 5.36 -5.04
CA LYS A 263 -14.52 5.50 -3.98
C LYS A 263 -14.46 4.47 -2.85
N GLY A 264 -13.66 3.41 -2.96
CA GLY A 264 -13.68 2.36 -1.95
C GLY A 264 -12.83 1.16 -2.32
N ILE A 265 -13.16 -0.01 -1.77
CA ILE A 265 -12.50 -1.27 -2.08
C ILE A 265 -13.42 -2.08 -2.99
N TRP A 266 -12.91 -2.43 -4.15
CA TRP A 266 -13.58 -3.29 -5.11
C TRP A 266 -13.30 -4.75 -4.80
N VAL A 267 -14.35 -5.57 -4.75
CA VAL A 267 -14.24 -6.99 -4.43
C VAL A 267 -14.54 -7.81 -5.67
N TRP A 268 -13.59 -8.67 -6.05
CA TRP A 268 -13.64 -9.48 -7.26
C TRP A 268 -13.60 -10.97 -6.93
N ASP A 269 -14.33 -11.79 -7.67
CA ASP A 269 -14.18 -13.25 -7.58
C ASP A 269 -12.96 -13.74 -8.42
N LEU A 270 -12.66 -15.04 -8.31
CA LEU A 270 -11.58 -15.69 -9.06
C LEU A 270 -11.71 -15.60 -10.58
N ALA A 271 -12.89 -15.37 -11.09
CA ALA A 271 -13.17 -15.27 -12.54
C ALA A 271 -13.07 -13.81 -13.04
N GLY A 272 -12.82 -12.84 -12.16
CA GLY A 272 -12.78 -11.43 -12.50
C GLY A 272 -14.17 -10.76 -12.57
N HIS A 273 -15.18 -11.33 -11.90
CA HIS A 273 -16.46 -10.65 -11.76
C HIS A 273 -16.43 -9.72 -10.56
N HIS A 274 -16.79 -8.46 -10.75
CA HIS A 274 -16.92 -7.47 -9.69
C HIS A 274 -18.15 -7.79 -8.82
N LEU A 275 -17.90 -8.34 -7.63
CA LEU A 275 -18.95 -8.74 -6.69
C LEU A 275 -19.62 -7.56 -6.02
N GLY A 276 -18.90 -6.48 -5.76
CA GLY A 276 -19.40 -5.27 -5.11
C GLY A 276 -18.29 -4.37 -4.58
N THR A 277 -18.67 -3.24 -4.01
CA THR A 277 -17.75 -2.22 -3.51
C THR A 277 -18.02 -1.90 -2.04
N ILE A 278 -16.96 -1.80 -1.24
CA ILE A 278 -16.96 -1.27 0.12
C ILE A 278 -16.68 0.24 -0.01
N VAL A 279 -17.72 1.05 -0.02
CA VAL A 279 -17.58 2.51 -0.07
C VAL A 279 -17.11 3.03 1.28
N LEU A 280 -16.08 3.89 1.29
CA LEU A 280 -15.41 4.37 2.48
C LEU A 280 -15.52 5.89 2.64
N PRO A 281 -15.51 6.42 3.89
CA PRO A 281 -15.56 7.85 4.14
C PRO A 281 -14.38 8.63 3.55
N GLU A 282 -13.20 8.03 3.54
CA GLU A 282 -11.98 8.55 2.94
C GLU A 282 -11.53 7.65 1.80
N GLN A 283 -10.68 8.16 0.92
CA GLN A 283 -10.11 7.36 -0.16
C GLN A 283 -9.18 6.30 0.44
N PRO A 284 -9.44 4.99 0.25
CA PRO A 284 -8.51 3.96 0.69
C PRO A 284 -7.26 3.93 -0.19
N ALA A 285 -6.15 3.61 0.45
CA ALA A 285 -4.86 3.38 -0.19
C ALA A 285 -4.51 1.88 -0.14
N ASN A 286 -4.53 1.25 1.05
CA ASN A 286 -4.18 -0.16 1.18
C ASN A 286 -5.04 -0.87 2.24
N LEU A 287 -4.82 -2.16 2.45
CA LEU A 287 -5.56 -2.96 3.42
C LEU A 287 -4.72 -4.14 3.95
N ALA A 288 -5.07 -4.64 5.12
CA ALA A 288 -4.49 -5.86 5.68
C ALA A 288 -5.54 -6.70 6.38
N TRP A 289 -5.37 -8.01 6.33
CA TRP A 289 -6.13 -8.93 7.16
C TRP A 289 -5.53 -9.01 8.56
N GLY A 290 -6.37 -8.94 9.58
CA GLY A 290 -5.92 -8.96 10.97
C GLY A 290 -6.89 -9.61 11.93
N ASP A 291 -6.64 -9.39 13.20
CA ASP A 291 -7.13 -10.13 14.36
C ASP A 291 -6.62 -11.58 14.40
N ALA A 292 -6.89 -12.30 15.50
CA ALA A 292 -6.40 -13.65 15.70
C ALA A 292 -6.92 -14.66 14.67
N ASP A 293 -8.05 -14.36 14.03
CA ASP A 293 -8.69 -15.19 13.03
C ASP A 293 -8.56 -14.67 11.60
N TYR A 294 -7.87 -13.52 11.41
CA TYR A 294 -7.71 -12.88 10.10
C TYR A 294 -9.05 -12.66 9.36
N GLN A 295 -10.10 -12.30 10.08
CA GLN A 295 -11.41 -11.93 9.53
C GLN A 295 -11.72 -10.44 9.62
N THR A 296 -10.78 -9.62 10.05
CA THR A 296 -10.93 -8.17 10.08
C THR A 296 -10.03 -7.54 9.03
N LEU A 297 -10.61 -6.71 8.17
CA LEU A 297 -9.86 -5.82 7.31
C LEU A 297 -9.47 -4.56 8.09
N TYR A 298 -8.18 -4.26 8.16
CA TYR A 298 -7.63 -2.97 8.54
C TYR A 298 -7.32 -2.23 7.25
N ILE A 299 -7.88 -1.04 7.12
CA ILE A 299 -7.92 -0.29 5.85
C ILE A 299 -7.27 1.06 6.09
N THR A 300 -6.16 1.32 5.46
CA THR A 300 -5.55 2.65 5.40
C THR A 300 -6.30 3.50 4.39
N ALA A 301 -6.65 4.72 4.79
CA ALA A 301 -7.44 5.60 3.95
C ALA A 301 -7.13 7.06 4.29
N THR A 302 -6.43 7.73 3.44
CA THR A 302 -5.97 9.11 3.54
C THR A 302 -5.39 9.41 4.94
N THR A 303 -6.20 9.91 5.90
CA THR A 303 -5.73 10.34 7.22
C THR A 303 -6.12 9.39 8.36
N SER A 304 -6.75 8.27 8.03
CA SER A 304 -7.35 7.35 9.01
C SER A 304 -7.06 5.90 8.67
N VAL A 305 -7.14 5.06 9.69
CA VAL A 305 -7.22 3.61 9.55
C VAL A 305 -8.60 3.17 10.01
N TYR A 306 -9.29 2.41 9.16
CA TYR A 306 -10.58 1.82 9.46
C TYR A 306 -10.46 0.33 9.74
N LYS A 307 -11.49 -0.26 10.34
CA LYS A 307 -11.62 -1.72 10.50
C LYS A 307 -13.03 -2.17 10.11
N LEU A 308 -13.10 -3.27 9.38
CA LEU A 308 -14.34 -3.87 8.93
C LEU A 308 -14.31 -5.38 9.15
N ARG A 309 -15.28 -5.90 9.87
CA ARG A 309 -15.40 -7.33 10.07
C ARG A 309 -15.98 -8.02 8.83
N THR A 310 -15.41 -9.16 8.46
CA THR A 310 -15.83 -9.99 7.33
C THR A 310 -16.27 -11.39 7.81
N LYS A 311 -16.92 -12.14 6.92
CA LYS A 311 -17.25 -13.56 7.11
C LYS A 311 -16.19 -14.50 6.56
N THR A 312 -15.30 -14.00 5.73
CA THR A 312 -14.20 -14.74 5.13
C THR A 312 -12.92 -14.54 5.92
N HIS A 313 -11.95 -15.45 5.74
CA HIS A 313 -10.61 -15.32 6.30
C HIS A 313 -9.65 -14.78 5.23
N GLY A 314 -8.77 -13.87 5.63
CA GLY A 314 -7.70 -13.41 4.77
C GLY A 314 -6.69 -14.50 4.45
N PHE A 315 -6.12 -14.42 3.25
CA PHE A 315 -4.93 -15.18 2.91
C PHE A 315 -3.68 -14.39 3.35
N ILE A 316 -2.82 -15.03 4.11
CA ILE A 316 -1.61 -14.41 4.68
C ILE A 316 -0.37 -15.06 4.05
N PRO A 317 0.23 -14.44 3.02
CA PRO A 317 1.27 -15.08 2.22
C PRO A 317 2.50 -15.50 3.01
N TYR A 318 2.98 -14.69 3.95
CA TYR A 318 4.15 -14.99 4.76
C TYR A 318 3.93 -16.12 5.79
N LEU A 319 2.68 -16.53 6.04
CA LEU A 319 2.33 -17.69 6.86
C LEU A 319 2.08 -18.94 6.03
N SER A 320 1.89 -18.82 4.72
CA SER A 320 1.68 -19.98 3.83
C SER A 320 2.97 -20.79 3.68
N ARG A 321 2.83 -22.12 3.58
CA ARG A 321 3.97 -23.03 3.37
C ARG A 321 4.09 -23.45 1.91
#